data_9787e9f217c9fadad864f1ed6f6482a7
#
_entry.id   9787e9f217c9fadad864f1ed6f6482a7
#
_cell.length_a   1.000
_cell.length_b   1.000
_cell.length_c   1.000
_cell.angle_alpha   90.00
_cell.angle_beta   90.00
_cell.angle_gamma   90.00
#
_symmetry.space_group_name_H-M   'P 1'
#
loop_
_entity.id
_entity.type
_entity.pdbx_description
1 polymer ?
#
loop_
_entity_poly.entity_id
_entity_poly.type
_entity_poly.pdbx_seq_one_letter_code
_entity_poly.pdbx_strand_id
1 'polypeptide(L)'
;IGMQSHIKMSYPSIALYQEAIQKYSDLGLEVQITELDIDQKNNDRSLQLELAKRYQEVFSMYKKMKDDGANITAVVLWGITDSTSWIGGYPLLFNKNYQAKDAFYAVADTDSELQLINTVSAVEYGSADELKKAFEVQAENVFGDVATFKLAWKENVLNIQVTAKKDIKSLRFVTDAETTATASDYSLKAGETGEYSIPFTSVLSEIKDFGFDIIADGKAWNDLSATADNYTGNYGLINTVSMPAYTEAVKGTPEIDGKIDDKWADANTIDVNVSTLGQNPATAKVKTLWDENYIYVLAEVKDPVLNKDSINAYEQDSLEVFFDENNNKTSAYQSDDIQCRINFDNEKSVTDGLSTDNFISATSKTDDGYIVEVAIPYTIAKFTAGQVVGFDAQVNDADASGARTGISNWSDLTGLGYTNTSQYGVLKLVGDNGGDVPTPSTDKKGDVNCDGKVNIADLFMLAQQIAGIEVTITDQGMKNADVTGD
;
A
#
# COMPACT_ATOMS: atom_id res chain seq x y z
N ILE A 1 -38.32 -16.14 -4.54
CA ILE A 1 -37.73 -15.01 -5.31
C ILE A 1 -36.40 -15.44 -5.88
N GLY A 2 -36.11 -15.08 -7.17
CA GLY A 2 -34.81 -15.26 -7.78
C GLY A 2 -33.97 -13.94 -7.69
N MET A 3 -32.81 -14.05 -7.11
CA MET A 3 -31.81 -12.96 -7.11
C MET A 3 -30.73 -13.32 -8.12
N GLN A 4 -30.58 -12.53 -9.19
CA GLN A 4 -29.60 -12.84 -10.24
C GLN A 4 -28.19 -12.88 -9.68
N SER A 5 -27.78 -11.84 -8.93
CA SER A 5 -26.51 -11.83 -8.22
C SER A 5 -25.26 -11.73 -9.14
N HIS A 6 -25.36 -10.87 -10.14
CA HIS A 6 -24.19 -10.41 -10.89
C HIS A 6 -23.44 -9.37 -10.02
N ILE A 7 -22.45 -9.84 -9.29
CA ILE A 7 -21.76 -9.00 -8.29
C ILE A 7 -20.34 -8.64 -8.72
N LYS A 8 -19.73 -7.70 -8.01
CA LYS A 8 -18.36 -7.27 -8.22
C LYS A 8 -17.47 -7.72 -7.06
N MET A 9 -16.17 -7.56 -7.23
CA MET A 9 -15.17 -7.88 -6.22
C MET A 9 -15.46 -7.18 -4.88
N SER A 10 -15.82 -5.89 -4.93
CA SER A 10 -16.07 -5.05 -3.75
C SER A 10 -17.54 -4.72 -3.49
N TYR A 11 -18.45 -5.01 -4.42
CA TYR A 11 -19.86 -4.64 -4.29
C TYR A 11 -20.82 -5.77 -4.72
N PRO A 12 -21.93 -5.96 -4.00
CA PRO A 12 -22.25 -5.37 -2.69
C PRO A 12 -21.29 -5.85 -1.59
N SER A 13 -21.18 -5.11 -0.48
CA SER A 13 -20.50 -5.67 0.71
C SER A 13 -21.25 -6.92 1.21
N ILE A 14 -20.54 -7.81 1.90
CA ILE A 14 -21.17 -9.03 2.47
C ILE A 14 -22.37 -8.65 3.37
N ALA A 15 -22.22 -7.64 4.21
CA ALA A 15 -23.29 -7.18 5.10
C ALA A 15 -24.51 -6.66 4.33
N LEU A 16 -24.32 -5.87 3.28
CA LEU A 16 -25.43 -5.36 2.46
C LEU A 16 -26.13 -6.50 1.71
N TYR A 17 -25.36 -7.47 1.21
CA TYR A 17 -25.91 -8.60 0.49
C TYR A 17 -26.71 -9.53 1.43
N GLN A 18 -26.17 -9.78 2.62
CA GLN A 18 -26.86 -10.53 3.69
C GLN A 18 -28.18 -9.85 4.08
N GLU A 19 -28.18 -8.53 4.28
CA GLU A 19 -29.37 -7.76 4.60
C GLU A 19 -30.46 -7.90 3.53
N ALA A 20 -30.09 -7.85 2.25
CA ALA A 20 -31.04 -8.01 1.14
C ALA A 20 -31.69 -9.38 1.14
N ILE A 21 -30.92 -10.46 1.30
CA ILE A 21 -31.42 -11.83 1.38
C ILE A 21 -32.34 -12.00 2.60
N GLN A 22 -31.92 -11.47 3.76
CA GLN A 22 -32.68 -11.59 5.00
C GLN A 22 -34.06 -10.94 4.88
N LYS A 23 -34.15 -9.75 4.28
CA LYS A 23 -35.43 -9.07 4.05
C LYS A 23 -36.43 -9.92 3.29
N TYR A 24 -36.00 -10.65 2.27
CA TYR A 24 -36.90 -11.55 1.53
C TYR A 24 -37.24 -12.77 2.32
N SER A 25 -36.31 -13.36 3.04
CA SER A 25 -36.54 -14.50 3.92
C SER A 25 -37.52 -14.16 5.04
N ASP A 26 -37.43 -13.00 5.66
CA ASP A 26 -38.32 -12.54 6.74
C ASP A 26 -39.78 -12.35 6.26
N LEU A 27 -39.95 -12.11 4.95
CA LEU A 27 -41.28 -12.09 4.33
C LEU A 27 -41.87 -13.51 4.09
N GLY A 28 -41.15 -14.55 4.50
CA GLY A 28 -41.52 -15.95 4.30
C GLY A 28 -41.30 -16.42 2.87
N LEU A 29 -40.53 -15.71 2.06
CA LEU A 29 -40.26 -16.10 0.68
C LEU A 29 -39.09 -17.10 0.62
N GLU A 30 -39.19 -18.02 -0.31
CA GLU A 30 -38.07 -18.84 -0.76
C GLU A 30 -37.12 -17.96 -1.58
N VAL A 31 -35.83 -17.97 -1.25
CA VAL A 31 -34.77 -17.18 -1.93
C VAL A 31 -33.88 -18.14 -2.70
N GLN A 32 -33.74 -17.90 -3.99
CA GLN A 32 -32.79 -18.58 -4.86
C GLN A 32 -31.82 -17.58 -5.46
N ILE A 33 -30.51 -17.87 -5.40
CA ILE A 33 -29.51 -17.16 -6.15
C ILE A 33 -29.42 -17.81 -7.52
N THR A 34 -29.81 -17.08 -8.56
CA THR A 34 -30.14 -17.72 -9.85
C THR A 34 -29.03 -17.59 -10.90
N GLU A 35 -28.14 -16.61 -10.79
CA GLU A 35 -27.21 -16.26 -11.87
C GLU A 35 -25.89 -15.72 -11.29
N LEU A 36 -25.36 -16.34 -10.24
CA LEU A 36 -24.17 -15.82 -9.57
C LEU A 36 -22.96 -15.86 -10.49
N ASP A 37 -22.38 -14.70 -10.70
CA ASP A 37 -21.00 -14.50 -11.17
C ASP A 37 -20.36 -13.31 -10.44
N ILE A 38 -19.02 -13.27 -10.43
CA ILE A 38 -18.26 -12.20 -9.78
C ILE A 38 -17.34 -11.55 -10.81
N ASP A 39 -17.60 -10.29 -11.17
CA ASP A 39 -16.90 -9.60 -12.23
C ASP A 39 -15.40 -9.44 -11.92
N GLN A 40 -14.55 -10.24 -12.60
CA GLN A 40 -13.10 -10.14 -12.59
C GLN A 40 -12.58 -10.12 -14.04
N LYS A 41 -11.93 -9.03 -14.44
CA LYS A 41 -11.45 -8.83 -15.81
C LYS A 41 -10.05 -9.35 -16.07
N ASN A 42 -9.25 -9.53 -15.02
CA ASN A 42 -7.84 -9.89 -15.11
C ASN A 42 -7.59 -11.34 -14.68
N ASN A 43 -6.61 -11.96 -15.31
CA ASN A 43 -6.15 -13.32 -14.98
C ASN A 43 -4.88 -13.34 -14.13
N ASP A 44 -4.50 -12.20 -13.59
CA ASP A 44 -3.35 -12.12 -12.70
C ASP A 44 -3.59 -13.00 -11.47
N ARG A 45 -2.59 -13.75 -11.06
CA ARG A 45 -2.75 -14.77 -10.02
C ARG A 45 -3.25 -14.19 -8.70
N SER A 46 -2.73 -13.02 -8.30
CA SER A 46 -3.19 -12.32 -7.10
C SER A 46 -4.68 -12.00 -7.16
N LEU A 47 -5.15 -11.44 -8.29
CA LEU A 47 -6.55 -11.09 -8.49
C LEU A 47 -7.47 -12.33 -8.59
N GLN A 48 -6.95 -13.45 -9.09
CA GLN A 48 -7.68 -14.71 -9.09
C GLN A 48 -7.82 -15.33 -7.68
N LEU A 49 -6.86 -15.07 -6.80
CA LEU A 49 -6.99 -15.46 -5.38
C LEU A 49 -7.95 -14.56 -4.62
N GLU A 50 -7.93 -13.26 -4.89
CA GLU A 50 -8.96 -12.34 -4.36
C GLU A 50 -10.35 -12.75 -4.82
N LEU A 51 -10.51 -13.19 -6.08
CA LEU A 51 -11.73 -13.77 -6.59
C LEU A 51 -12.14 -15.01 -5.77
N ALA A 52 -11.19 -15.91 -5.51
CA ALA A 52 -11.42 -17.09 -4.70
C ALA A 52 -11.88 -16.73 -3.28
N LYS A 53 -11.21 -15.77 -2.65
CA LYS A 53 -11.60 -15.22 -1.33
C LYS A 53 -13.01 -14.63 -1.37
N ARG A 54 -13.33 -13.87 -2.41
CA ARG A 54 -14.65 -13.28 -2.57
C ARG A 54 -15.74 -14.34 -2.70
N TYR A 55 -15.51 -15.40 -3.48
CA TYR A 55 -16.40 -16.55 -3.56
C TYR A 55 -16.55 -17.24 -2.20
N GLN A 56 -15.46 -17.45 -1.47
CA GLN A 56 -15.47 -18.05 -0.13
C GLN A 56 -16.33 -17.24 0.85
N GLU A 57 -16.15 -15.94 0.89
CA GLU A 57 -16.92 -15.02 1.75
C GLU A 57 -18.43 -15.10 1.45
N VAL A 58 -18.78 -15.08 0.16
CA VAL A 58 -20.17 -15.15 -0.30
C VAL A 58 -20.80 -16.51 0.05
N PHE A 59 -20.12 -17.61 -0.20
CA PHE A 59 -20.64 -18.94 0.12
C PHE A 59 -20.67 -19.22 1.62
N SER A 60 -19.70 -18.74 2.39
CA SER A 60 -19.72 -18.80 3.86
C SER A 60 -20.93 -18.04 4.42
N MET A 61 -21.21 -16.85 3.85
CA MET A 61 -22.40 -16.07 4.21
C MET A 61 -23.69 -16.86 3.91
N TYR A 62 -23.83 -17.48 2.73
CA TYR A 62 -25.02 -18.27 2.39
C TYR A 62 -25.20 -19.44 3.34
N LYS A 63 -24.14 -20.21 3.63
CA LYS A 63 -24.16 -21.33 4.58
C LYS A 63 -24.62 -20.85 5.95
N LYS A 64 -23.96 -19.80 6.47
CA LYS A 64 -24.31 -19.24 7.78
C LYS A 64 -25.77 -18.78 7.84
N MET A 65 -26.24 -18.04 6.85
CA MET A 65 -27.63 -17.57 6.81
C MET A 65 -28.63 -18.73 6.79
N LYS A 66 -28.32 -19.76 6.01
CA LYS A 66 -29.16 -20.98 5.96
C LYS A 66 -29.20 -21.69 7.30
N ASP A 67 -28.07 -21.83 7.98
CA ASP A 67 -27.97 -22.45 9.32
C ASP A 67 -28.69 -21.58 10.37
N ASP A 68 -28.71 -20.28 10.22
CA ASP A 68 -29.46 -19.32 11.07
C ASP A 68 -30.96 -19.29 10.72
N GLY A 69 -31.41 -20.06 9.73
CA GLY A 69 -32.85 -20.26 9.40
C GLY A 69 -33.37 -19.47 8.20
N ALA A 70 -32.51 -18.76 7.45
CA ALA A 70 -32.92 -18.11 6.21
C ALA A 70 -33.34 -19.13 5.14
N ASN A 71 -34.41 -18.83 4.41
CA ASN A 71 -34.99 -19.77 3.43
C ASN A 71 -34.27 -19.73 2.07
N ILE A 72 -32.93 -19.96 2.09
CA ILE A 72 -32.12 -20.11 0.87
C ILE A 72 -32.17 -21.55 0.38
N THR A 73 -32.65 -21.76 -0.84
CA THR A 73 -32.90 -23.11 -1.36
C THR A 73 -32.00 -23.51 -2.53
N ALA A 74 -31.43 -22.54 -3.25
CA ALA A 74 -30.48 -22.80 -4.34
C ALA A 74 -29.50 -21.68 -4.55
N VAL A 75 -28.29 -22.03 -5.02
CA VAL A 75 -27.31 -21.12 -5.60
C VAL A 75 -26.91 -21.71 -6.96
N VAL A 76 -27.12 -20.94 -8.02
CA VAL A 76 -26.80 -21.29 -9.40
C VAL A 76 -25.74 -20.32 -9.92
N LEU A 77 -24.63 -20.88 -10.39
CA LEU A 77 -23.57 -20.11 -11.07
C LEU A 77 -23.96 -19.82 -12.50
N TRP A 78 -23.71 -18.58 -12.97
CA TRP A 78 -24.11 -18.16 -14.32
C TRP A 78 -23.03 -18.43 -15.36
N GLY A 79 -22.70 -19.70 -15.51
CA GLY A 79 -21.74 -20.24 -16.46
C GLY A 79 -20.84 -21.29 -15.85
N ILE A 80 -20.13 -22.03 -16.71
CA ILE A 80 -19.22 -23.11 -16.29
C ILE A 80 -17.78 -22.62 -16.33
N THR A 81 -17.35 -22.05 -17.47
CA THR A 81 -15.95 -21.63 -17.71
C THR A 81 -15.87 -20.15 -18.06
N ASP A 82 -14.73 -19.56 -17.78
CA ASP A 82 -14.45 -18.15 -18.10
C ASP A 82 -14.70 -17.82 -19.56
N SER A 83 -14.39 -18.74 -20.49
CA SER A 83 -14.59 -18.54 -21.93
C SER A 83 -16.05 -18.48 -22.37
N THR A 84 -16.98 -18.95 -21.53
CA THR A 84 -18.42 -18.95 -21.80
C THR A 84 -19.16 -17.89 -20.99
N SER A 85 -18.45 -17.11 -20.18
CA SER A 85 -19.05 -16.04 -19.38
C SER A 85 -19.58 -14.91 -20.26
N TRP A 86 -20.80 -14.47 -20.01
CA TRP A 86 -21.45 -13.39 -20.74
C TRP A 86 -20.83 -12.01 -20.43
N ILE A 87 -20.26 -11.85 -19.22
CA ILE A 87 -19.56 -10.61 -18.84
C ILE A 87 -18.11 -10.56 -19.34
N GLY A 88 -17.59 -11.68 -19.91
CA GLY A 88 -16.19 -11.80 -20.31
C GLY A 88 -15.23 -11.81 -19.11
N GLY A 89 -13.94 -11.78 -19.39
CA GLY A 89 -12.91 -11.83 -18.32
C GLY A 89 -12.76 -13.22 -17.71
N TYR A 90 -12.58 -13.28 -16.38
CA TYR A 90 -12.23 -14.49 -15.63
C TYR A 90 -13.08 -14.66 -14.37
N PRO A 91 -14.43 -14.57 -14.47
CA PRO A 91 -15.30 -14.45 -13.30
C PRO A 91 -15.74 -15.78 -12.69
N LEU A 92 -15.50 -16.92 -13.34
CA LEU A 92 -16.12 -18.20 -12.98
C LEU A 92 -15.14 -19.16 -12.27
N LEU A 93 -15.65 -20.33 -11.88
CA LEU A 93 -14.89 -21.31 -11.08
C LEU A 93 -13.92 -22.15 -11.90
N PHE A 94 -14.11 -22.23 -13.23
CA PHE A 94 -13.28 -23.00 -14.13
C PHE A 94 -12.68 -22.10 -15.21
N ASN A 95 -11.42 -22.34 -15.56
CA ASN A 95 -10.77 -21.65 -16.67
C ASN A 95 -11.29 -22.18 -18.04
N LYS A 96 -10.81 -21.56 -19.14
CA LYS A 96 -11.19 -21.94 -20.52
C LYS A 96 -10.92 -23.40 -20.90
N ASN A 97 -10.04 -24.10 -20.17
CA ASN A 97 -9.64 -25.49 -20.39
C ASN A 97 -10.39 -26.45 -19.44
N TYR A 98 -11.45 -26.00 -18.77
CA TYR A 98 -12.22 -26.76 -17.78
C TYR A 98 -11.42 -27.17 -16.54
N GLN A 99 -10.30 -26.53 -16.26
CA GLN A 99 -9.53 -26.76 -15.04
C GLN A 99 -10.13 -25.93 -13.91
N ALA A 100 -10.26 -26.54 -12.73
CA ALA A 100 -10.71 -25.86 -11.53
C ALA A 100 -9.72 -24.75 -11.14
N LYS A 101 -10.26 -23.58 -10.82
CA LYS A 101 -9.52 -22.43 -10.27
C LYS A 101 -9.58 -22.46 -8.75
N ASP A 102 -8.76 -21.63 -8.08
CA ASP A 102 -8.80 -21.49 -6.61
C ASP A 102 -10.21 -21.16 -6.11
N ALA A 103 -10.98 -20.39 -6.89
CA ALA A 103 -12.38 -20.09 -6.61
C ALA A 103 -13.28 -21.34 -6.50
N PHE A 104 -12.99 -22.40 -7.26
CA PHE A 104 -13.72 -23.68 -7.13
C PHE A 104 -13.45 -24.35 -5.78
N TYR A 105 -12.19 -24.41 -5.37
CA TYR A 105 -11.81 -25.03 -4.09
C TYR A 105 -12.31 -24.21 -2.91
N ALA A 106 -12.32 -22.89 -3.03
CA ALA A 106 -12.87 -21.98 -2.03
C ALA A 106 -14.39 -22.16 -1.79
N VAL A 107 -15.14 -22.52 -2.85
CA VAL A 107 -16.57 -22.84 -2.76
C VAL A 107 -16.79 -24.27 -2.26
N ALA A 108 -15.97 -25.21 -2.71
CA ALA A 108 -16.08 -26.63 -2.33
C ALA A 108 -15.81 -26.85 -0.84
N ASP A 109 -14.89 -26.07 -0.26
CA ASP A 109 -14.59 -26.07 1.18
C ASP A 109 -14.44 -24.63 1.69
N THR A 110 -15.55 -24.06 2.16
CA THR A 110 -15.61 -22.68 2.67
C THR A 110 -14.90 -22.48 4.01
N ASP A 111 -14.53 -23.57 4.68
CA ASP A 111 -13.85 -23.55 5.97
C ASP A 111 -12.32 -23.75 5.81
N SER A 112 -11.86 -24.09 4.59
CA SER A 112 -10.44 -24.19 4.29
C SER A 112 -9.77 -22.82 4.38
N GLU A 113 -8.58 -22.76 4.97
CA GLU A 113 -7.73 -21.58 4.85
C GLU A 113 -7.28 -21.49 3.39
N LEU A 114 -7.79 -20.48 2.69
CA LEU A 114 -7.18 -20.07 1.43
C LEU A 114 -5.77 -19.61 1.75
N GLN A 115 -4.78 -20.29 1.21
CA GLN A 115 -3.41 -19.82 1.32
C GLN A 115 -3.31 -18.50 0.55
N LEU A 116 -3.38 -17.39 1.28
CA LEU A 116 -3.12 -16.08 0.72
C LEU A 116 -1.71 -16.10 0.15
N ILE A 117 -1.57 -15.86 -1.13
CA ILE A 117 -0.28 -15.65 -1.75
C ILE A 117 0.13 -14.23 -1.41
N ASN A 118 1.21 -14.10 -0.65
CA ASN A 118 1.84 -12.83 -0.42
C ASN A 118 2.38 -12.30 -1.75
N THR A 119 2.10 -11.05 -2.05
CA THR A 119 2.60 -10.37 -3.24
C THR A 119 3.57 -9.28 -2.81
N VAL A 120 4.69 -9.18 -3.49
CA VAL A 120 5.70 -8.15 -3.26
C VAL A 120 6.16 -7.54 -4.57
N SER A 121 6.54 -6.28 -4.53
CA SER A 121 7.10 -5.60 -5.70
C SER A 121 8.63 -5.70 -5.70
N ALA A 122 9.21 -5.88 -6.89
CA ALA A 122 10.62 -5.70 -7.15
C ALA A 122 10.80 -4.44 -8.00
N VAL A 123 11.56 -3.48 -7.53
CA VAL A 123 11.73 -2.17 -8.17
C VAL A 123 12.89 -2.21 -9.15
N GLU A 124 12.67 -1.72 -10.38
CA GLU A 124 13.69 -1.59 -11.41
C GLU A 124 14.75 -0.55 -11.03
N TYR A 125 16.01 -0.82 -11.36
CA TYR A 125 17.09 0.15 -11.23
C TYR A 125 17.98 0.16 -12.48
N GLY A 126 18.51 1.35 -12.85
CA GLY A 126 19.32 1.52 -14.07
C GLY A 126 20.82 1.35 -13.83
N SER A 127 21.35 1.86 -12.71
CA SER A 127 22.78 1.86 -12.37
C SER A 127 23.04 1.28 -10.99
N ALA A 128 24.29 0.97 -10.68
CA ALA A 128 24.67 0.45 -9.36
C ALA A 128 24.33 1.42 -8.21
N ASP A 129 24.45 2.74 -8.45
CA ASP A 129 24.08 3.75 -7.46
C ASP A 129 22.57 3.81 -7.22
N GLU A 130 21.77 3.43 -8.24
CA GLU A 130 20.31 3.39 -8.11
C GLU A 130 19.81 2.13 -7.42
N LEU A 131 20.61 1.05 -7.32
CA LEU A 131 20.21 -0.14 -6.56
C LEU A 131 19.90 0.20 -5.10
N LYS A 132 20.73 1.01 -4.46
CA LYS A 132 20.47 1.45 -3.09
C LYS A 132 19.16 2.24 -3.00
N LYS A 133 18.93 3.15 -3.94
CA LYS A 133 17.69 3.92 -4.02
C LYS A 133 16.47 3.02 -4.25
N ALA A 134 16.59 2.00 -5.11
CA ALA A 134 15.50 1.04 -5.34
C ALA A 134 15.08 0.30 -4.05
N PHE A 135 16.01 0.00 -3.15
CA PHE A 135 15.66 -0.51 -1.82
C PHE A 135 15.08 0.57 -0.89
N GLU A 136 15.58 1.81 -0.97
CA GLU A 136 15.12 2.92 -0.11
C GLU A 136 13.68 3.35 -0.39
N VAL A 137 13.21 3.27 -1.64
CA VAL A 137 11.86 3.70 -2.03
C VAL A 137 10.76 2.67 -1.72
N GLN A 138 11.11 1.55 -1.13
CA GLN A 138 10.18 0.47 -0.81
C GLN A 138 9.88 0.42 0.69
N ALA A 139 8.63 0.11 1.03
CA ALA A 139 8.31 -0.40 2.35
C ALA A 139 9.02 -1.75 2.59
N GLU A 140 9.22 -2.11 3.84
CA GLU A 140 9.78 -3.41 4.21
C GLU A 140 8.71 -4.49 4.09
N ASN A 141 9.01 -5.54 3.34
CA ASN A 141 8.20 -6.75 3.38
C ASN A 141 8.52 -7.54 4.65
N VAL A 142 7.51 -7.96 5.39
CA VAL A 142 7.68 -8.59 6.71
C VAL A 142 7.65 -10.11 6.57
N PHE A 143 8.71 -10.76 7.06
CA PHE A 143 8.76 -12.20 7.25
C PHE A 143 8.62 -12.53 8.75
N GLY A 144 7.45 -12.26 9.31
CA GLY A 144 7.14 -12.51 10.71
C GLY A 144 8.16 -11.90 11.68
N ASP A 145 8.58 -12.71 12.66
CA ASP A 145 9.64 -12.41 13.62
C ASP A 145 11.06 -12.78 13.11
N VAL A 146 11.18 -13.17 11.84
CA VAL A 146 12.42 -13.70 11.26
C VAL A 146 13.27 -12.60 10.64
N ALA A 147 12.68 -11.86 9.73
CA ALA A 147 13.38 -10.86 8.92
C ALA A 147 12.43 -9.82 8.32
N THR A 148 13.00 -8.76 7.75
CA THR A 148 12.37 -7.95 6.70
C THR A 148 13.17 -8.07 5.42
N PHE A 149 12.56 -7.80 4.27
CA PHE A 149 13.26 -7.84 3.00
C PHE A 149 12.70 -6.85 1.98
N LYS A 150 13.53 -6.53 0.98
CA LYS A 150 13.20 -5.66 -0.16
C LYS A 150 13.78 -6.27 -1.42
N LEU A 151 13.15 -6.00 -2.56
CA LEU A 151 13.51 -6.59 -3.85
C LEU A 151 13.78 -5.50 -4.89
N ALA A 152 14.85 -5.64 -5.65
CA ALA A 152 15.14 -4.77 -6.79
C ALA A 152 15.59 -5.61 -7.98
N TRP A 153 15.35 -5.15 -9.21
CA TRP A 153 15.72 -5.91 -10.40
C TRP A 153 16.32 -5.04 -11.50
N LYS A 154 17.16 -5.68 -12.28
CA LYS A 154 17.70 -5.10 -13.50
C LYS A 154 17.95 -6.21 -14.52
N GLU A 155 17.43 -6.02 -15.73
CA GLU A 155 17.57 -7.01 -16.80
C GLU A 155 17.11 -8.41 -16.35
N ASN A 156 18.01 -9.36 -16.20
CA ASN A 156 17.74 -10.72 -15.77
C ASN A 156 18.24 -11.03 -14.35
N VAL A 157 18.45 -10.03 -13.50
CA VAL A 157 18.95 -10.21 -12.13
C VAL A 157 17.95 -9.64 -11.13
N LEU A 158 17.51 -10.48 -10.19
CA LEU A 158 16.78 -10.06 -8.98
C LEU A 158 17.79 -9.87 -7.85
N ASN A 159 17.77 -8.70 -7.23
CA ASN A 159 18.54 -8.40 -6.04
C ASN A 159 17.62 -8.40 -4.82
N ILE A 160 18.08 -9.00 -3.74
CA ILE A 160 17.32 -9.21 -2.52
C ILE A 160 18.11 -8.62 -1.36
N GLN A 161 17.54 -7.69 -0.62
CA GLN A 161 18.10 -7.18 0.63
C GLN A 161 17.29 -7.79 1.78
N VAL A 162 17.93 -8.48 2.71
CA VAL A 162 17.31 -9.11 3.88
C VAL A 162 17.91 -8.55 5.14
N THR A 163 17.09 -8.03 6.05
CA THR A 163 17.50 -7.60 7.39
C THR A 163 16.97 -8.59 8.42
N ALA A 164 17.86 -9.28 9.09
CA ALA A 164 17.53 -10.32 10.06
C ALA A 164 17.05 -9.71 11.39
N LYS A 165 15.89 -10.14 11.90
CA LYS A 165 15.39 -9.80 13.24
C LYS A 165 15.94 -10.72 14.33
N LYS A 166 16.40 -11.91 13.96
CA LYS A 166 17.04 -12.91 14.80
C LYS A 166 18.13 -13.63 14.03
N ASP A 167 18.98 -14.42 14.72
CA ASP A 167 20.00 -15.24 14.06
C ASP A 167 19.34 -16.21 13.08
N ILE A 168 19.77 -16.19 11.81
CA ILE A 168 19.36 -17.11 10.74
C ILE A 168 20.57 -17.96 10.39
N LYS A 169 20.48 -19.28 10.54
CA LYS A 169 21.58 -20.22 10.26
C LYS A 169 21.56 -20.70 8.80
N SER A 170 20.36 -20.82 8.23
CA SER A 170 20.14 -21.23 6.84
C SER A 170 19.13 -20.29 6.21
N LEU A 171 19.55 -19.54 5.19
CA LEU A 171 18.72 -18.64 4.41
C LEU A 171 18.83 -19.04 2.92
N ARG A 172 17.70 -19.34 2.29
CA ARG A 172 17.63 -19.74 0.89
C ARG A 172 16.52 -18.98 0.17
N PHE A 173 16.67 -18.84 -1.13
CA PHE A 173 15.68 -18.27 -2.02
C PHE A 173 15.24 -19.31 -3.03
N VAL A 174 13.94 -19.39 -3.29
CA VAL A 174 13.34 -20.32 -4.26
C VAL A 174 12.40 -19.58 -5.21
N THR A 175 12.31 -20.04 -6.44
CA THR A 175 11.46 -19.45 -7.47
C THR A 175 10.98 -20.53 -8.43
N ASP A 176 9.83 -20.31 -9.08
CA ASP A 176 9.31 -21.17 -10.16
C ASP A 176 9.84 -20.78 -11.55
N ALA A 177 10.48 -19.61 -11.66
CA ALA A 177 11.12 -19.18 -12.89
C ALA A 177 12.52 -19.81 -13.06
N GLU A 178 12.92 -20.03 -14.32
CA GLU A 178 14.22 -20.61 -14.62
C GLU A 178 15.38 -19.69 -14.24
N THR A 179 16.30 -20.20 -13.41
CA THR A 179 17.49 -19.47 -12.93
C THR A 179 18.77 -20.15 -13.38
N THR A 180 19.84 -19.36 -13.50
CA THR A 180 21.21 -19.86 -13.67
C THR A 180 21.96 -19.94 -12.33
N ALA A 181 21.31 -19.55 -11.24
CA ALA A 181 21.88 -19.57 -9.90
C ALA A 181 22.06 -21.01 -9.41
N THR A 182 23.18 -21.28 -8.76
CA THR A 182 23.33 -22.48 -7.92
C THR A 182 22.64 -22.21 -6.58
N ALA A 183 21.89 -23.18 -6.09
CA ALA A 183 21.31 -23.08 -4.74
C ALA A 183 22.43 -22.83 -3.71
N SER A 184 22.29 -21.75 -2.97
CA SER A 184 23.26 -21.37 -1.93
C SER A 184 22.54 -21.20 -0.60
N ASP A 185 23.19 -21.62 0.46
CA ASP A 185 22.74 -21.41 1.83
C ASP A 185 23.55 -20.26 2.46
N TYR A 186 22.85 -19.27 2.95
CA TYR A 186 23.44 -18.10 3.61
C TYR A 186 23.10 -18.08 5.09
N SER A 187 23.80 -17.26 5.86
CA SER A 187 23.49 -17.02 7.28
C SER A 187 23.57 -15.54 7.60
N LEU A 188 22.78 -15.09 8.56
CA LEU A 188 22.77 -13.71 9.05
C LEU A 188 22.65 -13.71 10.57
N LYS A 189 23.30 -12.77 11.23
CA LYS A 189 23.08 -12.48 12.64
C LYS A 189 21.91 -11.52 12.84
N ALA A 190 21.29 -11.55 13.99
CA ALA A 190 20.28 -10.56 14.37
C ALA A 190 20.82 -9.12 14.16
N GLY A 191 20.05 -8.29 13.49
CA GLY A 191 20.40 -6.92 13.12
C GLY A 191 21.29 -6.77 11.87
N GLU A 192 21.82 -7.87 11.29
CA GLU A 192 22.59 -7.80 10.05
C GLU A 192 21.68 -7.68 8.84
N THR A 193 22.14 -6.91 7.85
CA THR A 193 21.55 -6.82 6.52
C THR A 193 22.47 -7.47 5.50
N GLY A 194 21.96 -8.46 4.77
CA GLY A 194 22.64 -9.13 3.65
C GLY A 194 22.02 -8.74 2.32
N GLU A 195 22.83 -8.67 1.27
CA GLU A 195 22.40 -8.45 -0.11
C GLU A 195 22.77 -9.66 -0.97
N TYR A 196 21.81 -10.12 -1.76
CA TYR A 196 21.90 -11.34 -2.55
C TYR A 196 21.39 -11.09 -3.95
N SER A 197 21.85 -11.91 -4.91
CA SER A 197 21.44 -11.78 -6.30
C SER A 197 21.08 -13.14 -6.89
N ILE A 198 19.97 -13.20 -7.62
CA ILE A 198 19.52 -14.38 -8.37
C ILE A 198 19.52 -14.02 -9.86
N PRO A 199 20.42 -14.61 -10.66
CA PRO A 199 20.38 -14.46 -12.11
C PRO A 199 19.35 -15.42 -12.73
N PHE A 200 18.51 -14.91 -13.62
CA PHE A 200 17.52 -15.67 -14.38
C PHE A 200 18.00 -15.94 -15.80
N THR A 201 17.39 -16.90 -16.49
CA THR A 201 17.67 -17.19 -17.89
C THR A 201 17.03 -16.18 -18.84
N SER A 202 15.91 -15.58 -18.44
CA SER A 202 15.15 -14.58 -19.20
C SER A 202 15.19 -13.22 -18.53
N VAL A 203 14.91 -12.17 -19.29
CA VAL A 203 14.77 -10.81 -18.77
C VAL A 203 13.50 -10.73 -17.90
N LEU A 204 13.61 -10.16 -16.71
CA LEU A 204 12.52 -10.16 -15.71
C LEU A 204 11.29 -9.38 -16.19
N SER A 205 11.47 -8.32 -16.99
CA SER A 205 10.35 -7.57 -17.59
C SER A 205 9.49 -8.41 -18.56
N GLU A 206 10.04 -9.51 -19.11
CA GLU A 206 9.32 -10.43 -19.99
C GLU A 206 8.58 -11.52 -19.21
N ILE A 207 9.11 -11.91 -18.03
CA ILE A 207 8.54 -12.96 -17.19
C ILE A 207 7.26 -12.44 -16.51
N LYS A 208 7.22 -11.15 -16.11
CA LYS A 208 6.19 -10.55 -15.27
C LYS A 208 5.91 -11.47 -14.06
N ASP A 209 4.93 -11.34 -13.33
CA ASP A 209 4.51 -12.10 -12.15
C ASP A 209 5.08 -13.54 -12.06
N PHE A 210 6.13 -13.74 -11.30
CA PHE A 210 6.74 -15.06 -11.07
C PHE A 210 6.76 -15.42 -9.58
N GLY A 211 6.76 -16.73 -9.32
CA GLY A 211 6.76 -17.28 -7.98
C GLY A 211 8.11 -17.10 -7.28
N PHE A 212 8.07 -16.68 -6.02
CA PHE A 212 9.25 -16.47 -5.18
C PHE A 212 8.95 -16.77 -3.72
N ASP A 213 9.92 -17.33 -3.00
CA ASP A 213 9.86 -17.45 -1.56
C ASP A 213 11.23 -17.34 -0.90
N ILE A 214 11.23 -16.94 0.37
CA ILE A 214 12.38 -16.90 1.25
C ILE A 214 12.23 -17.98 2.31
N ILE A 215 13.21 -18.86 2.43
CA ILE A 215 13.22 -19.92 3.43
C ILE A 215 14.33 -19.63 4.44
N ALA A 216 13.97 -19.47 5.71
CA ALA A 216 14.89 -19.24 6.82
C ALA A 216 14.71 -20.29 7.90
N ASP A 217 15.76 -21.05 8.21
CA ASP A 217 15.77 -22.13 9.20
C ASP A 217 14.56 -23.10 9.04
N GLY A 218 14.20 -23.40 7.80
CA GLY A 218 13.12 -24.31 7.45
C GLY A 218 11.71 -23.72 7.49
N LYS A 219 11.56 -22.42 7.77
CA LYS A 219 10.30 -21.70 7.62
C LYS A 219 10.32 -20.91 6.32
N ALA A 220 9.24 -20.93 5.57
CA ALA A 220 9.09 -20.11 4.36
C ALA A 220 8.25 -18.86 4.66
N TRP A 221 8.51 -17.79 3.90
CA TRP A 221 7.75 -16.55 4.00
C TRP A 221 6.31 -16.72 3.50
N ASN A 222 6.11 -17.43 2.40
CA ASN A 222 4.78 -17.67 1.82
C ASN A 222 4.30 -19.10 2.03
N ASP A 223 5.12 -20.11 1.80
CA ASP A 223 4.71 -21.52 1.95
C ASP A 223 4.69 -21.94 3.42
N LEU A 224 3.57 -21.68 4.11
CA LEU A 224 3.40 -22.00 5.52
C LEU A 224 3.47 -23.51 5.83
N SER A 225 3.33 -24.37 4.82
CA SER A 225 3.46 -25.82 4.94
C SER A 225 4.88 -26.33 4.71
N ALA A 226 5.81 -25.46 4.26
CA ALA A 226 7.20 -25.81 4.04
C ALA A 226 7.91 -26.21 5.34
N THR A 227 8.77 -27.22 5.22
CA THR A 227 9.70 -27.65 6.27
C THR A 227 11.14 -27.51 5.76
N ALA A 228 12.13 -27.71 6.68
CA ALA A 228 13.55 -27.62 6.30
C ALA A 228 13.91 -28.50 5.07
N ASP A 229 13.27 -29.65 4.94
CA ASP A 229 13.58 -30.66 3.92
C ASP A 229 12.53 -30.74 2.80
N ASN A 230 11.40 -30.02 2.94
CA ASN A 230 10.30 -30.13 1.97
C ASN A 230 9.66 -28.76 1.73
N TYR A 231 9.85 -28.22 0.53
CA TYR A 231 9.13 -27.07 0.02
C TYR A 231 8.01 -27.55 -0.91
N THR A 232 6.77 -27.10 -0.67
CA THR A 232 5.62 -27.65 -1.37
C THR A 232 5.30 -26.94 -2.70
N GLY A 233 6.00 -25.84 -3.00
CA GLY A 233 5.82 -25.08 -4.24
C GLY A 233 4.74 -24.00 -4.17
N ASN A 234 4.27 -23.66 -2.97
CA ASN A 234 3.35 -22.54 -2.75
C ASN A 234 4.11 -21.22 -2.69
N TYR A 235 4.55 -20.76 -3.84
CA TYR A 235 5.31 -19.51 -3.97
C TYR A 235 4.45 -18.28 -3.68
N GLY A 236 5.04 -17.27 -3.03
CA GLY A 236 4.57 -15.90 -3.13
C GLY A 236 4.75 -15.37 -4.55
N LEU A 237 4.25 -14.17 -4.83
CA LEU A 237 4.29 -13.55 -6.15
C LEU A 237 5.17 -12.30 -6.14
N ILE A 238 6.07 -12.19 -7.11
CA ILE A 238 6.80 -10.95 -7.38
C ILE A 238 6.20 -10.25 -8.59
N ASN A 239 5.87 -8.96 -8.42
CA ASN A 239 5.56 -8.05 -9.51
C ASN A 239 6.79 -7.19 -9.80
N THR A 240 7.26 -7.18 -11.03
CA THR A 240 8.31 -6.26 -11.48
C THR A 240 7.70 -4.90 -11.79
N VAL A 241 8.20 -3.85 -11.13
CA VAL A 241 7.73 -2.47 -11.29
C VAL A 241 8.89 -1.55 -11.64
N SER A 242 8.61 -0.50 -12.41
CA SER A 242 9.59 0.56 -12.68
C SER A 242 9.92 1.37 -11.43
N MET A 243 11.06 2.08 -11.44
CA MET A 243 11.40 3.02 -10.38
C MET A 243 10.30 4.06 -10.25
N PRO A 244 9.63 4.19 -9.09
CA PRO A 244 8.60 5.21 -8.90
C PRO A 244 9.21 6.61 -8.87
N ALA A 245 8.41 7.63 -9.16
CA ALA A 245 8.77 9.00 -8.82
C ALA A 245 9.07 9.10 -7.31
N TYR A 246 10.03 9.95 -6.93
CA TYR A 246 10.52 10.01 -5.55
C TYR A 246 10.78 11.44 -5.12
N THR A 247 10.36 11.77 -3.91
CA THR A 247 10.75 13.00 -3.22
C THR A 247 10.87 12.76 -1.71
N GLU A 248 11.36 13.77 -1.00
CA GLU A 248 11.48 13.76 0.45
C GLU A 248 10.62 14.85 1.07
N ALA A 249 9.89 14.52 2.12
CA ALA A 249 9.23 15.48 2.99
C ALA A 249 10.11 15.74 4.21
N VAL A 250 10.49 16.98 4.43
CA VAL A 250 11.22 17.38 5.63
C VAL A 250 10.27 17.57 6.80
N LYS A 251 10.78 17.36 8.01
CA LYS A 251 9.97 17.54 9.21
C LYS A 251 9.66 19.03 9.45
N GLY A 252 8.41 19.37 9.65
CA GLY A 252 7.95 20.73 9.90
C GLY A 252 6.44 20.81 10.04
N THR A 253 5.99 21.73 10.88
CA THR A 253 4.56 21.99 11.13
C THR A 253 4.24 23.42 10.66
N PRO A 254 3.67 23.60 9.45
CA PRO A 254 3.30 24.92 8.92
C PRO A 254 1.98 25.39 9.56
N GLU A 255 1.68 26.68 9.38
CA GLU A 255 0.35 27.22 9.64
C GLU A 255 -0.53 26.98 8.40
N ILE A 256 -1.73 26.39 8.58
CA ILE A 256 -2.66 26.10 7.47
C ILE A 256 -3.67 27.26 7.40
N ASP A 257 -3.29 28.34 6.70
CA ASP A 257 -4.11 29.58 6.61
C ASP A 257 -4.33 30.07 5.16
N GLY A 258 -3.85 29.29 4.17
CA GLY A 258 -3.93 29.64 2.75
C GLY A 258 -2.83 30.61 2.29
N LYS A 259 -1.77 30.78 3.09
CA LYS A 259 -0.61 31.63 2.77
C LYS A 259 0.69 30.85 2.98
N ILE A 260 1.63 31.06 2.09
CA ILE A 260 2.94 30.40 2.13
C ILE A 260 3.77 31.01 3.26
N ASP A 261 4.01 30.27 4.32
CA ASP A 261 4.91 30.65 5.40
C ASP A 261 6.37 30.20 5.18
N ASP A 262 7.29 30.66 6.06
CA ASP A 262 8.72 30.34 5.94
C ASP A 262 9.04 28.84 6.17
N LYS A 263 8.11 28.06 6.75
CA LYS A 263 8.31 26.62 6.97
C LYS A 263 8.42 25.83 5.68
N TRP A 264 7.78 26.33 4.62
CA TRP A 264 7.82 25.72 3.30
C TRP A 264 9.12 25.97 2.53
N ALA A 265 10.03 26.84 3.04
CA ALA A 265 11.24 27.23 2.33
C ALA A 265 12.15 26.04 2.04
N ASP A 266 12.32 25.13 3.02
CA ASP A 266 13.21 23.99 2.91
C ASP A 266 12.56 22.76 2.28
N ALA A 267 11.25 22.78 2.01
CA ALA A 267 10.54 21.67 1.39
C ALA A 267 10.86 21.53 -0.09
N ASN A 268 11.08 20.31 -0.54
CA ASN A 268 11.27 19.99 -1.96
C ASN A 268 10.03 20.37 -2.77
N THR A 269 10.25 20.84 -3.99
CA THR A 269 9.17 21.16 -4.91
C THR A 269 8.95 20.01 -5.89
N ILE A 270 7.69 19.60 -6.03
CA ILE A 270 7.19 18.62 -6.98
C ILE A 270 6.44 19.37 -8.09
N ASP A 271 6.73 19.06 -9.34
CA ASP A 271 5.96 19.58 -10.48
C ASP A 271 4.84 18.62 -10.87
N VAL A 272 3.59 19.04 -10.66
CA VAL A 272 2.38 18.32 -11.07
C VAL A 272 1.99 18.82 -12.47
N ASN A 273 2.55 18.18 -13.49
CA ASN A 273 2.46 18.65 -14.89
C ASN A 273 2.39 17.53 -15.93
N VAL A 274 2.24 16.27 -15.50
CA VAL A 274 2.04 15.16 -16.42
C VAL A 274 0.57 15.08 -16.81
N SER A 275 0.24 15.47 -18.04
CA SER A 275 -1.14 15.44 -18.53
C SER A 275 -1.62 14.01 -18.74
N THR A 276 -2.69 13.62 -18.05
CA THR A 276 -3.41 12.36 -18.27
C THR A 276 -4.77 12.58 -18.92
N LEU A 277 -5.25 13.82 -18.95
CA LEU A 277 -6.43 14.25 -19.68
C LEU A 277 -6.21 15.67 -20.23
N GLY A 278 -6.65 15.91 -21.47
CA GLY A 278 -6.64 17.22 -22.09
C GLY A 278 -5.28 17.62 -22.69
N GLN A 279 -5.27 18.79 -23.35
CA GLN A 279 -4.05 19.41 -23.87
C GLN A 279 -3.76 20.67 -23.05
N ASN A 280 -2.56 20.71 -22.44
CA ASN A 280 -2.14 21.80 -21.56
C ASN A 280 -3.11 22.08 -20.39
N PRO A 281 -3.44 21.07 -19.58
CA PRO A 281 -4.30 21.28 -18.42
C PRO A 281 -3.64 22.18 -17.38
N ALA A 282 -4.40 22.61 -16.38
CA ALA A 282 -3.88 23.29 -15.20
C ALA A 282 -2.76 22.47 -14.55
N THR A 283 -1.79 23.15 -13.96
CA THR A 283 -0.61 22.52 -13.34
C THR A 283 -0.39 23.05 -11.94
N ALA A 284 0.42 22.36 -11.13
CA ALA A 284 0.80 22.85 -9.80
C ALA A 284 2.27 22.65 -9.48
N LYS A 285 2.76 23.50 -8.58
CA LYS A 285 3.95 23.23 -7.78
C LYS A 285 3.51 22.80 -6.41
N VAL A 286 3.95 21.61 -6.00
CA VAL A 286 3.54 21.02 -4.73
C VAL A 286 4.75 20.87 -3.82
N LYS A 287 4.58 21.15 -2.54
CA LYS A 287 5.56 20.92 -1.49
C LYS A 287 4.95 20.10 -0.37
N THR A 288 5.76 19.29 0.30
CA THR A 288 5.31 18.44 1.39
C THR A 288 6.19 18.61 2.63
N LEU A 289 5.54 18.65 3.79
CA LEU A 289 6.15 18.58 5.11
C LEU A 289 5.47 17.48 5.93
N TRP A 290 6.04 17.10 7.06
CA TRP A 290 5.42 16.14 7.94
C TRP A 290 5.74 16.39 9.42
N ASP A 291 4.83 15.95 10.29
CA ASP A 291 5.11 15.73 11.72
C ASP A 291 4.52 14.38 12.16
N GLU A 292 4.52 14.09 13.43
CA GLU A 292 4.04 12.81 13.96
C GLU A 292 2.53 12.61 13.79
N ASN A 293 1.79 13.65 13.40
CA ASN A 293 0.34 13.61 13.31
C ASN A 293 -0.19 13.81 11.89
N TYR A 294 0.56 14.51 11.02
CA TYR A 294 0.08 14.93 9.71
C TYR A 294 1.17 14.87 8.64
N ILE A 295 0.75 14.59 7.41
CA ILE A 295 1.43 15.05 6.20
C ILE A 295 0.79 16.38 5.82
N TYR A 296 1.62 17.38 5.56
CA TYR A 296 1.21 18.70 5.10
C TYR A 296 1.52 18.83 3.62
N VAL A 297 0.57 19.35 2.86
CA VAL A 297 0.72 19.61 1.43
C VAL A 297 0.39 21.05 1.16
N LEU A 298 1.31 21.75 0.50
CA LEU A 298 1.10 23.07 -0.11
C LEU A 298 1.08 22.88 -1.62
N ALA A 299 0.08 23.43 -2.30
CA ALA A 299 0.03 23.49 -3.76
C ALA A 299 -0.19 24.93 -4.24
N GLU A 300 0.67 25.36 -5.16
CA GLU A 300 0.47 26.56 -5.96
C GLU A 300 -0.05 26.13 -7.33
N VAL A 301 -1.36 26.23 -7.53
CA VAL A 301 -2.02 25.80 -8.77
C VAL A 301 -2.08 26.96 -9.75
N LYS A 302 -1.68 26.69 -11.00
CA LYS A 302 -1.81 27.61 -12.13
C LYS A 302 -2.99 27.21 -12.97
N ASP A 303 -4.05 28.02 -12.87
CA ASP A 303 -5.32 27.83 -13.56
C ASP A 303 -6.00 29.22 -13.73
N PRO A 304 -6.02 29.78 -14.91
CA PRO A 304 -6.60 31.11 -15.12
C PRO A 304 -8.13 31.13 -15.19
N VAL A 305 -8.78 29.96 -15.22
CA VAL A 305 -10.24 29.84 -15.36
C VAL A 305 -10.78 28.93 -14.26
N LEU A 306 -11.22 29.51 -13.16
CA LEU A 306 -11.71 28.74 -12.01
C LEU A 306 -13.21 28.47 -12.12
N ASN A 307 -13.60 27.18 -12.08
CA ASN A 307 -14.99 26.73 -12.17
C ASN A 307 -15.29 25.58 -11.19
N LYS A 308 -16.40 25.67 -10.47
CA LYS A 308 -16.89 24.60 -9.59
C LYS A 308 -18.39 24.35 -9.74
N ASP A 309 -18.96 24.69 -10.91
CA ASP A 309 -20.40 24.57 -11.15
C ASP A 309 -20.90 23.13 -11.23
N SER A 310 -20.00 22.17 -11.52
CA SER A 310 -20.39 20.76 -11.51
C SER A 310 -20.82 20.29 -10.12
N ILE A 311 -21.87 19.48 -10.07
CA ILE A 311 -22.30 18.79 -8.84
C ILE A 311 -21.29 17.71 -8.40
N ASN A 312 -20.48 17.22 -9.33
CA ASN A 312 -19.46 16.22 -9.06
C ASN A 312 -18.16 16.91 -8.64
N ALA A 313 -17.71 16.74 -7.41
CA ALA A 313 -16.52 17.40 -6.89
C ALA A 313 -15.25 17.08 -7.72
N TYR A 314 -15.15 15.90 -8.33
CA TYR A 314 -14.02 15.49 -9.18
C TYR A 314 -13.99 16.18 -10.56
N GLU A 315 -15.04 16.90 -10.93
CA GLU A 315 -15.11 17.69 -12.18
C GLU A 315 -14.81 19.17 -11.94
N GLN A 316 -14.70 19.61 -10.68
CA GLN A 316 -14.39 20.97 -10.30
C GLN A 316 -12.87 21.22 -10.32
N ASP A 317 -12.45 22.48 -10.51
CA ASP A 317 -11.06 22.88 -10.31
C ASP A 317 -10.64 22.62 -8.88
N SER A 318 -9.73 21.67 -8.72
CA SER A 318 -9.32 21.19 -7.41
C SER A 318 -7.94 20.57 -7.42
N LEU A 319 -7.27 20.68 -6.27
CA LEU A 319 -6.16 19.79 -5.92
C LEU A 319 -6.72 18.50 -5.36
N GLU A 320 -6.19 17.38 -5.83
CA GLU A 320 -6.45 16.06 -5.30
C GLU A 320 -5.15 15.43 -4.82
N VAL A 321 -5.13 14.98 -3.58
CA VAL A 321 -3.98 14.33 -2.96
C VAL A 321 -4.32 12.88 -2.70
N PHE A 322 -3.44 12.00 -3.13
CA PHE A 322 -3.53 10.57 -2.92
C PHE A 322 -2.43 10.10 -1.99
N PHE A 323 -2.77 9.23 -1.05
CA PHE A 323 -1.87 8.80 -0.01
C PHE A 323 -2.08 7.33 0.32
N ASP A 324 -1.01 6.55 0.37
CA ASP A 324 -0.93 5.14 0.75
C ASP A 324 0.06 5.06 1.92
N GLU A 325 -0.45 4.97 3.16
CA GLU A 325 0.35 5.11 4.38
C GLU A 325 1.41 4.01 4.53
N ASN A 326 1.11 2.80 4.05
CA ASN A 326 2.02 1.67 4.17
C ASN A 326 2.89 1.45 2.92
N ASN A 327 2.66 2.24 1.84
CA ASN A 327 3.36 2.17 0.55
C ASN A 327 3.37 0.75 -0.06
N ASN A 328 2.29 -0.01 0.12
CA ASN A 328 2.20 -1.36 -0.41
C ASN A 328 1.75 -1.42 -1.88
N LYS A 329 1.31 -0.29 -2.44
CA LYS A 329 1.03 -0.08 -3.86
C LYS A 329 0.10 -1.12 -4.47
N THR A 330 -1.05 -1.28 -3.85
CA THR A 330 -2.04 -2.28 -4.27
C THR A 330 -2.88 -1.84 -5.47
N SER A 331 -3.47 -2.82 -6.16
CA SER A 331 -4.35 -2.59 -7.32
C SER A 331 -5.77 -2.15 -6.94
N ALA A 332 -6.08 -2.06 -5.65
CA ALA A 332 -7.35 -1.58 -5.12
C ALA A 332 -7.11 -0.89 -3.77
N TYR A 333 -7.91 0.12 -3.45
CA TYR A 333 -7.81 0.84 -2.18
C TYR A 333 -8.00 -0.07 -0.97
N GLN A 334 -7.17 0.13 0.03
CA GLN A 334 -7.26 -0.47 1.35
C GLN A 334 -7.68 0.56 2.41
N SER A 335 -7.73 0.16 3.67
CA SER A 335 -8.22 1.02 4.75
C SER A 335 -7.28 2.18 5.11
N ASP A 336 -6.04 2.11 4.66
CA ASP A 336 -4.98 3.11 4.86
C ASP A 336 -4.76 4.01 3.64
N ASP A 337 -5.54 3.80 2.57
CA ASP A 337 -5.45 4.59 1.35
C ASP A 337 -6.41 5.78 1.42
N ILE A 338 -5.87 6.95 1.18
CA ILE A 338 -6.60 8.22 1.29
C ILE A 338 -6.61 8.94 -0.05
N GLN A 339 -7.80 9.39 -0.44
CA GLN A 339 -8.02 10.40 -1.46
C GLN A 339 -8.61 11.63 -0.78
N CYS A 340 -7.97 12.77 -0.92
CA CYS A 340 -8.44 14.05 -0.38
C CYS A 340 -8.47 15.07 -1.51
N ARG A 341 -9.64 15.65 -1.75
CA ARG A 341 -9.82 16.68 -2.80
C ARG A 341 -10.23 17.99 -2.16
N ILE A 342 -9.62 19.09 -2.57
CA ILE A 342 -9.90 20.45 -2.10
C ILE A 342 -10.03 21.36 -3.32
N ASN A 343 -11.20 22.02 -3.50
CA ASN A 343 -11.36 23.02 -4.55
C ASN A 343 -10.85 24.41 -4.11
N PHE A 344 -10.77 25.34 -5.03
CA PHE A 344 -10.25 26.69 -4.78
C PHE A 344 -11.06 27.54 -3.77
N ASP A 345 -12.27 27.12 -3.40
CA ASP A 345 -13.10 27.73 -2.34
C ASP A 345 -13.09 26.92 -1.04
N ASN A 346 -12.11 26.01 -0.86
CA ASN A 346 -11.88 25.17 0.31
C ASN A 346 -13.03 24.18 0.63
N GLU A 347 -13.78 23.77 -0.39
CA GLU A 347 -14.74 22.68 -0.23
C GLU A 347 -13.97 21.35 -0.38
N LYS A 348 -14.19 20.43 0.56
CA LYS A 348 -13.45 19.17 0.67
C LYS A 348 -14.30 17.97 0.35
N SER A 349 -13.71 16.95 -0.29
CA SER A 349 -14.21 15.59 -0.30
C SER A 349 -13.06 14.60 -0.02
N VAL A 350 -13.35 13.52 0.68
CA VAL A 350 -12.36 12.50 1.08
C VAL A 350 -12.90 11.10 0.80
N THR A 351 -12.02 10.10 0.88
CA THR A 351 -12.37 8.68 0.75
C THR A 351 -13.61 8.34 1.59
N ASP A 352 -14.49 7.53 1.06
CA ASP A 352 -15.69 7.05 1.73
C ASP A 352 -15.36 6.42 3.10
N GLY A 353 -16.08 6.84 4.12
CA GLY A 353 -15.87 6.40 5.51
C GLY A 353 -14.97 7.29 6.35
N LEU A 354 -14.24 8.23 5.75
CA LEU A 354 -13.48 9.25 6.47
C LEU A 354 -14.32 10.54 6.68
N SER A 355 -14.02 11.29 7.75
CA SER A 355 -14.66 12.59 7.99
C SER A 355 -13.80 13.72 7.45
N THR A 356 -14.38 14.62 6.68
CA THR A 356 -13.71 15.84 6.21
C THR A 356 -13.25 16.75 7.34
N ASP A 357 -13.84 16.63 8.54
CA ASP A 357 -13.47 17.44 9.71
C ASP A 357 -12.07 17.11 10.24
N ASN A 358 -11.54 15.92 9.93
CA ASN A 358 -10.19 15.52 10.34
C ASN A 358 -9.10 16.14 9.46
N PHE A 359 -9.46 16.68 8.31
CA PHE A 359 -8.54 17.30 7.35
C PHE A 359 -8.58 18.82 7.52
N ILE A 360 -7.47 19.39 7.98
CA ILE A 360 -7.35 20.85 8.12
C ILE A 360 -6.92 21.40 6.78
N SER A 361 -7.64 22.34 6.19
CA SER A 361 -7.27 22.96 4.92
C SER A 361 -7.61 24.42 4.85
N ALA A 362 -6.87 25.15 4.04
CA ALA A 362 -7.13 26.54 3.68
C ALA A 362 -6.76 26.78 2.22
N THR A 363 -7.47 27.71 1.58
CA THR A 363 -7.21 28.10 0.19
C THR A 363 -7.20 29.62 0.04
N SER A 364 -6.49 30.10 -0.95
CA SER A 364 -6.55 31.50 -1.38
C SER A 364 -6.42 31.61 -2.90
N LYS A 365 -7.15 32.55 -3.53
CA LYS A 365 -7.03 32.82 -4.95
C LYS A 365 -5.83 33.72 -5.22
N THR A 366 -5.17 33.48 -6.36
CA THR A 366 -4.07 34.31 -6.89
C THR A 366 -4.48 34.95 -8.22
N ASP A 367 -3.60 35.73 -8.83
CA ASP A 367 -3.89 36.38 -10.11
C ASP A 367 -4.01 35.37 -11.28
N ASP A 368 -3.37 34.19 -11.16
CA ASP A 368 -3.30 33.16 -12.21
C ASP A 368 -3.68 31.76 -11.73
N GLY A 369 -4.42 31.65 -10.60
CA GLY A 369 -4.85 30.38 -10.04
C GLY A 369 -5.22 30.45 -8.56
N TYR A 370 -4.71 29.50 -7.77
CA TYR A 370 -5.01 29.42 -6.35
C TYR A 370 -3.94 28.65 -5.55
N ILE A 371 -3.92 28.89 -4.26
CA ILE A 371 -3.11 28.15 -3.29
C ILE A 371 -4.01 27.21 -2.52
N VAL A 372 -3.55 26.01 -2.27
CA VAL A 372 -4.15 25.03 -1.34
C VAL A 372 -3.12 24.63 -0.30
N GLU A 373 -3.49 24.70 0.97
CA GLU A 373 -2.78 24.05 2.05
C GLU A 373 -3.68 23.03 2.71
N VAL A 374 -3.14 21.84 2.99
CA VAL A 374 -3.88 20.78 3.69
C VAL A 374 -2.98 19.98 4.62
N ALA A 375 -3.49 19.67 5.81
CA ALA A 375 -2.94 18.71 6.75
C ALA A 375 -3.77 17.42 6.69
N ILE A 376 -3.15 16.31 6.29
CA ILE A 376 -3.75 14.99 6.13
C ILE A 376 -3.35 14.16 7.33
N PRO A 377 -4.30 13.73 8.20
CA PRO A 377 -3.97 12.91 9.35
C PRO A 377 -3.60 11.49 8.95
N TYR A 378 -2.71 10.85 9.69
CA TYR A 378 -2.49 9.41 9.53
C TYR A 378 -3.69 8.61 10.05
N THR A 379 -3.90 7.40 9.51
CA THR A 379 -5.03 6.52 9.87
C THR A 379 -4.58 5.25 10.61
N ILE A 380 -3.36 4.76 10.37
CA ILE A 380 -2.88 3.50 10.97
C ILE A 380 -1.98 3.75 12.19
N ALA A 381 -0.89 4.51 12.02
CA ALA A 381 0.12 4.71 13.05
C ALA A 381 0.83 6.05 12.87
N LYS A 382 1.41 6.56 13.95
CA LYS A 382 2.18 7.81 13.92
C LYS A 382 3.34 7.71 12.94
N PHE A 383 3.52 8.78 12.17
CA PHE A 383 4.65 8.89 11.25
C PHE A 383 5.99 9.00 11.98
N THR A 384 7.02 8.41 11.39
CA THR A 384 8.38 8.41 11.90
C THR A 384 9.39 8.72 10.80
N ALA A 385 10.50 9.36 11.15
CA ALA A 385 11.58 9.63 10.22
C ALA A 385 12.14 8.32 9.63
N GLY A 386 12.43 8.33 8.33
CA GLY A 386 12.87 7.15 7.57
C GLY A 386 11.73 6.35 6.94
N GLN A 387 10.50 6.54 7.35
CA GLN A 387 9.34 5.89 6.75
C GLN A 387 9.16 6.38 5.30
N VAL A 388 8.70 5.47 4.44
CA VAL A 388 8.26 5.77 3.07
C VAL A 388 6.77 5.54 2.98
N VAL A 389 6.10 6.44 2.27
CA VAL A 389 4.66 6.40 2.02
C VAL A 389 4.39 6.56 0.53
N GLY A 390 3.34 5.96 0.02
CA GLY A 390 2.87 6.21 -1.34
C GLY A 390 2.20 7.58 -1.40
N PHE A 391 2.49 8.35 -2.44
CA PHE A 391 1.98 9.70 -2.60
C PHE A 391 1.79 10.05 -4.07
N ASP A 392 0.68 10.70 -4.40
CA ASP A 392 0.53 11.42 -5.65
C ASP A 392 -0.26 12.71 -5.44
N ALA A 393 -0.11 13.64 -6.37
CA ALA A 393 -0.90 14.86 -6.41
C ALA A 393 -1.44 15.06 -7.83
N GLN A 394 -2.71 15.43 -7.92
CA GLN A 394 -3.43 15.66 -9.16
C GLN A 394 -4.11 17.02 -9.14
N VAL A 395 -4.09 17.70 -10.27
CA VAL A 395 -4.90 18.89 -10.52
C VAL A 395 -6.04 18.50 -11.47
N ASN A 396 -7.27 18.72 -11.05
CA ASN A 396 -8.45 18.66 -11.92
C ASN A 396 -8.70 20.04 -12.50
N ASP A 397 -8.94 20.12 -13.79
CA ASP A 397 -9.07 21.36 -14.57
C ASP A 397 -10.43 21.35 -15.29
N ALA A 398 -11.31 22.28 -14.87
CA ALA A 398 -12.62 22.49 -15.42
C ALA A 398 -12.62 23.70 -16.35
N ASP A 399 -13.23 23.61 -17.51
CA ASP A 399 -13.36 24.74 -18.40
C ASP A 399 -14.46 25.73 -17.94
N ALA A 400 -14.59 26.83 -18.64
CA ALA A 400 -15.60 27.86 -18.36
C ALA A 400 -17.06 27.34 -18.41
N SER A 401 -17.32 26.16 -18.95
CA SER A 401 -18.65 25.52 -18.96
C SER A 401 -18.89 24.64 -17.74
N GLY A 402 -17.88 24.42 -16.90
CA GLY A 402 -17.93 23.52 -15.75
C GLY A 402 -17.69 22.05 -16.06
N ALA A 403 -17.19 21.73 -17.26
CA ALA A 403 -16.79 20.38 -17.62
C ALA A 403 -15.31 20.16 -17.30
N ARG A 404 -14.96 19.05 -16.63
CA ARG A 404 -13.55 18.68 -16.46
C ARG A 404 -12.94 18.30 -17.79
N THR A 405 -12.05 19.14 -18.29
CA THR A 405 -11.36 18.97 -19.57
C THR A 405 -9.88 18.65 -19.43
N GLY A 406 -9.33 18.75 -18.22
CA GLY A 406 -7.94 18.52 -17.96
C GLY A 406 -7.65 17.76 -16.65
N ILE A 407 -6.54 17.01 -16.65
CA ILE A 407 -5.94 16.40 -15.47
C ILE A 407 -4.43 16.45 -15.62
N SER A 408 -3.74 16.94 -14.60
CA SER A 408 -2.29 16.83 -14.44
C SER A 408 -1.96 16.02 -13.18
N ASN A 409 -0.99 15.11 -13.28
CA ASN A 409 -0.49 14.29 -12.17
C ASN A 409 1.01 14.50 -11.94
N TRP A 410 1.50 14.07 -10.79
CA TRP A 410 2.93 13.97 -10.52
C TRP A 410 3.51 12.63 -10.98
N SER A 411 2.97 11.50 -10.51
CA SER A 411 3.51 10.15 -10.74
C SER A 411 2.58 9.26 -11.55
N ASP A 412 1.29 9.24 -11.25
CA ASP A 412 0.33 8.37 -11.93
C ASP A 412 0.11 8.82 -13.38
N LEU A 413 0.57 8.00 -14.33
CA LEU A 413 0.39 8.19 -15.76
C LEU A 413 -0.94 7.65 -16.30
N THR A 414 -1.71 6.95 -15.46
CA THR A 414 -2.96 6.29 -15.88
C THR A 414 -4.20 7.13 -15.60
N GLY A 415 -4.12 8.08 -14.65
CA GLY A 415 -5.26 8.81 -14.12
C GLY A 415 -6.25 7.94 -13.33
N LEU A 416 -5.81 6.76 -12.86
CA LEU A 416 -6.62 5.81 -12.09
C LEU A 416 -6.27 5.82 -10.59
N GLY A 417 -5.49 6.80 -10.13
CA GLY A 417 -5.09 6.94 -8.73
C GLY A 417 -6.25 6.92 -7.74
N TYR A 418 -7.45 7.29 -8.17
CA TYR A 418 -8.67 7.24 -7.34
C TYR A 418 -9.18 5.80 -7.05
N THR A 419 -8.61 4.77 -7.67
CA THR A 419 -9.03 3.36 -7.49
C THR A 419 -7.90 2.44 -7.07
N ASN A 420 -6.64 2.80 -7.34
CA ASN A 420 -5.50 1.97 -7.00
C ASN A 420 -4.24 2.81 -6.73
N THR A 421 -3.36 2.30 -5.87
CA THR A 421 -2.17 3.00 -5.42
C THR A 421 -0.89 2.57 -6.16
N SER A 422 -1.00 1.60 -7.09
CA SER A 422 0.16 0.95 -7.72
C SER A 422 1.10 1.89 -8.48
N GLN A 423 0.59 3.03 -8.95
CA GLN A 423 1.33 4.04 -9.71
C GLN A 423 1.74 5.27 -8.90
N TYR A 424 1.44 5.31 -7.61
CA TYR A 424 1.87 6.43 -6.77
C TYR A 424 3.38 6.53 -6.74
N GLY A 425 3.87 7.75 -6.69
CA GLY A 425 5.24 8.04 -6.33
C GLY A 425 5.53 7.66 -4.87
N VAL A 426 6.72 7.94 -4.42
CA VAL A 426 7.17 7.68 -3.05
C VAL A 426 7.61 8.97 -2.38
N LEU A 427 7.05 9.21 -1.21
CA LEU A 427 7.43 10.27 -0.30
C LEU A 427 8.17 9.66 0.88
N LYS A 428 9.47 10.00 1.04
CA LYS A 428 10.27 9.60 2.20
C LYS A 428 10.20 10.68 3.27
N LEU A 429 9.85 10.31 4.47
CA LEU A 429 9.80 11.21 5.61
C LEU A 429 11.21 11.36 6.18
N VAL A 430 11.81 12.56 6.04
CA VAL A 430 13.16 12.82 6.54
C VAL A 430 13.10 13.78 7.73
N GLY A 431 14.10 13.70 8.61
CA GLY A 431 14.27 14.65 9.70
C GLY A 431 14.58 16.06 9.17
N ASP A 432 14.71 17.03 10.06
CA ASP A 432 15.01 18.43 9.72
C ASP A 432 16.20 18.54 8.75
N ASN A 433 16.02 19.26 7.63
CA ASN A 433 17.13 19.58 6.74
C ASN A 433 18.10 20.53 7.45
N GLY A 434 19.34 20.05 7.71
CA GLY A 434 20.48 20.92 8.07
C GLY A 434 20.68 21.23 9.54
N GLY A 435 20.13 20.44 10.40
CA GLY A 435 20.75 20.25 11.71
C GLY A 435 21.23 18.82 11.76
N ASP A 436 22.48 18.59 12.01
CA ASP A 436 23.09 17.31 12.33
C ASP A 436 22.02 16.29 12.74
N VAL A 437 22.05 15.07 12.15
CA VAL A 437 21.70 13.92 13.02
C VAL A 437 22.27 14.33 14.36
N PRO A 438 21.48 14.54 15.43
CA PRO A 438 22.07 14.84 16.70
C PRO A 438 23.06 13.69 16.88
N THR A 439 24.34 14.01 16.72
CA THR A 439 25.37 13.14 17.31
C THR A 439 24.84 13.00 18.69
N PRO A 440 24.45 11.77 19.13
CA PRO A 440 23.82 11.59 20.42
C PRO A 440 24.66 12.41 21.36
N SER A 441 24.07 13.36 22.07
CA SER A 441 24.79 14.17 23.02
C SER A 441 25.40 13.16 23.97
N THR A 442 26.68 12.88 23.73
CA THR A 442 27.35 11.70 24.26
C THR A 442 27.42 11.68 25.78
N ASP A 443 27.00 12.78 26.43
CA ASP A 443 27.10 12.94 27.88
C ASP A 443 25.82 13.52 28.55
N LYS A 444 24.63 13.15 28.09
CA LYS A 444 23.38 13.59 28.73
C LYS A 444 22.96 12.62 29.81
N LYS A 445 23.23 12.95 31.06
CA LYS A 445 22.85 12.13 32.22
C LYS A 445 21.35 11.83 32.22
N GLY A 446 20.99 10.57 32.31
CA GLY A 446 19.61 10.06 32.25
C GLY A 446 19.12 9.66 30.88
N ASP A 447 19.84 9.96 29.79
CA ASP A 447 19.51 9.61 28.40
C ASP A 447 20.10 8.22 28.08
N VAL A 448 19.42 7.17 28.53
CA VAL A 448 19.89 5.78 28.47
C VAL A 448 19.79 5.20 27.06
N ASN A 449 18.81 5.63 26.28
CA ASN A 449 18.62 5.19 24.90
C ASN A 449 19.40 6.04 23.88
N CYS A 450 20.07 7.10 24.35
CA CYS A 450 20.86 8.04 23.54
C CYS A 450 20.04 8.76 22.43
N ASP A 451 18.76 9.02 22.66
CA ASP A 451 17.88 9.73 21.71
C ASP A 451 17.91 11.26 21.88
N GLY A 452 18.72 11.76 22.80
CA GLY A 452 18.86 13.18 23.11
C GLY A 452 17.81 13.71 24.09
N LYS A 453 16.87 12.89 24.58
CA LYS A 453 15.83 13.26 25.54
C LYS A 453 15.98 12.42 26.82
N VAL A 454 15.62 12.96 27.97
CA VAL A 454 15.51 12.21 29.22
C VAL A 454 14.04 12.10 29.56
N ASN A 455 13.47 10.89 29.46
CA ASN A 455 12.04 10.66 29.60
C ASN A 455 11.74 9.25 30.13
N ILE A 456 10.46 8.85 30.11
CA ILE A 456 10.03 7.55 30.64
C ILE A 456 10.60 6.35 29.87
N ALA A 457 10.99 6.53 28.59
CA ALA A 457 11.57 5.45 27.79
C ALA A 457 12.94 5.04 28.33
N ASP A 458 13.76 6.00 28.78
CA ASP A 458 15.08 5.75 29.41
C ASP A 458 14.92 4.99 30.72
N LEU A 459 13.95 5.42 31.55
CA LEU A 459 13.66 4.74 32.80
C LEU A 459 13.18 3.31 32.58
N PHE A 460 12.35 3.10 31.55
CA PHE A 460 11.83 1.79 31.21
C PHE A 460 12.95 0.85 30.74
N MET A 461 13.86 1.34 29.89
CA MET A 461 15.00 0.60 29.38
C MET A 461 15.95 0.20 30.52
N LEU A 462 16.25 1.12 31.44
CA LEU A 462 17.06 0.86 32.61
C LEU A 462 16.38 -0.14 33.56
N ALA A 463 15.06 -0.04 33.75
CA ALA A 463 14.30 -0.96 34.56
C ALA A 463 14.31 -2.39 34.00
N GLN A 464 14.21 -2.55 32.69
CA GLN A 464 14.35 -3.84 32.00
C GLN A 464 15.73 -4.44 32.21
N GLN A 465 16.79 -3.66 32.06
CA GLN A 465 18.16 -4.08 32.31
C GLN A 465 18.37 -4.57 33.77
N ILE A 466 17.86 -3.81 34.73
CA ILE A 466 17.92 -4.18 36.17
C ILE A 466 17.12 -5.46 36.46
N ALA A 467 16.00 -5.65 35.77
CA ALA A 467 15.16 -6.85 35.91
C ALA A 467 15.74 -8.10 35.23
N GLY A 468 16.88 -7.98 34.56
CA GLY A 468 17.51 -9.08 33.81
C GLY A 468 16.76 -9.44 32.53
N ILE A 469 15.91 -8.54 32.02
CA ILE A 469 15.27 -8.64 30.71
C ILE A 469 16.29 -8.18 29.68
N GLU A 470 16.50 -8.97 28.64
CA GLU A 470 17.46 -8.66 27.58
C GLU A 470 17.05 -7.37 26.85
N VAL A 471 17.87 -6.34 26.99
CA VAL A 471 17.72 -5.05 26.32
C VAL A 471 19.10 -4.55 25.90
N THR A 472 19.22 -3.97 24.73
CA THR A 472 20.50 -3.45 24.24
C THR A 472 20.66 -2.00 24.69
N ILE A 473 21.50 -1.76 25.69
CA ILE A 473 21.94 -0.42 26.06
C ILE A 473 23.38 -0.25 25.57
N THR A 474 23.64 0.82 24.83
CA THR A 474 25.00 1.12 24.34
C THR A 474 25.95 1.47 25.49
N ASP A 475 27.26 1.38 25.28
CA ASP A 475 28.26 1.80 26.27
C ASP A 475 28.06 3.26 26.70
N GLN A 476 27.60 4.12 25.79
CA GLN A 476 27.25 5.50 26.09
C GLN A 476 25.96 5.61 26.91
N GLY A 477 24.94 4.83 26.57
CA GLY A 477 23.70 4.78 27.33
C GLY A 477 23.93 4.30 28.76
N MET A 478 24.83 3.34 29.00
CA MET A 478 25.25 2.92 30.34
C MET A 478 25.96 4.01 31.12
N LYS A 479 26.81 4.81 30.44
CA LYS A 479 27.44 5.99 31.08
C LYS A 479 26.40 7.07 31.41
N ASN A 480 25.42 7.28 30.54
CA ASN A 480 24.34 8.23 30.77
C ASN A 480 23.40 7.78 31.90
N ALA A 481 23.24 6.47 32.12
CA ALA A 481 22.45 5.90 33.22
C ALA A 481 23.06 6.21 34.58
N ASP A 482 24.39 6.37 34.66
CA ASP A 482 25.10 6.79 35.87
C ASP A 482 24.94 8.30 36.09
N VAL A 483 23.84 8.69 36.71
CA VAL A 483 23.53 10.08 36.99
C VAL A 483 24.30 10.64 38.20
N THR A 484 24.86 9.79 39.05
CA THR A 484 25.65 10.11 40.25
C THR A 484 27.13 10.24 39.92
N GLY A 485 27.66 9.41 39.03
CA GLY A 485 29.06 9.41 38.62
C GLY A 485 29.98 8.67 39.58
N ASP A 486 29.45 7.69 40.35
CA ASP A 486 30.15 6.84 41.32
C ASP A 486 30.26 5.37 40.91
#